data_7fed27128dfb67aca112feea368d686d
#
_entry.id   7fed27128dfb67aca112feea368d686d
#
_cell.length_a   1.000
_cell.length_b   1.000
_cell.length_c   1.000
_cell.angle_alpha   90.00
_cell.angle_beta   90.00
_cell.angle_gamma   90.00
#
_symmetry.space_group_name_H-M   'P 1'
#
loop_
_entity.id
_entity.type
_entity.pdbx_description
1 polymer ?
#
loop_
_entity_poly.entity_id
_entity_poly.type
_entity_poly.pdbx_seq_one_letter_code
_entity_poly.pdbx_strand_id
1 'polypeptide(L)'
;MRRLVTEQAGASAWSRIAIRAETAETFVGLLYYDDEITYRLVAAASAELDTPAEDLLRAFGQYWSSRVGPENYRDILGATGTSVMTVQANMDVMHARIQNLYPELVPPSFSVSDTFDGGIMVEYRSHREGLAPFVVGLLEGLGDLYDTPTTVTYERPRSTEQPFDLFRVQIGG
;
A
#
# COMPACT_ATOMS: atom_id res chain seq x y z
N MET A 1 3.55 -6.80 -6.27
CA MET A 1 2.95 -8.15 -6.26
C MET A 1 3.85 -9.22 -6.86
N ARG A 2 4.35 -9.10 -8.12
CA ARG A 2 5.20 -10.12 -8.78
C ARG A 2 6.33 -10.65 -7.87
N ARG A 3 7.13 -9.73 -7.32
CA ARG A 3 8.28 -10.10 -6.50
C ARG A 3 7.86 -10.87 -5.24
N LEU A 4 6.85 -10.43 -4.54
CA LEU A 4 6.30 -11.12 -3.36
C LEU A 4 5.86 -12.56 -3.72
N VAL A 5 5.05 -12.71 -4.78
CA VAL A 5 4.61 -14.03 -5.23
C VAL A 5 5.78 -14.92 -5.65
N THR A 6 6.74 -14.36 -6.38
CA THR A 6 7.90 -15.13 -6.85
C THR A 6 8.77 -15.62 -5.69
N GLU A 7 8.95 -14.81 -4.66
CA GLU A 7 9.71 -15.20 -3.45
C GLU A 7 8.98 -16.26 -2.61
N GLN A 8 7.65 -16.22 -2.54
CA GLN A 8 6.85 -17.15 -1.73
C GLN A 8 6.48 -18.45 -2.46
N ALA A 9 6.15 -18.37 -3.75
CA ALA A 9 5.56 -19.46 -4.51
C ALA A 9 6.29 -19.78 -5.84
N GLY A 10 7.36 -19.05 -6.14
CA GLY A 10 8.18 -19.25 -7.34
C GLY A 10 7.65 -18.54 -8.59
N ALA A 11 8.54 -18.40 -9.59
CA ALA A 11 8.24 -17.68 -10.84
C ALA A 11 7.10 -18.31 -11.64
N SER A 12 6.96 -19.63 -11.60
CA SER A 12 5.88 -20.34 -12.31
C SER A 12 4.49 -20.02 -11.76
N ALA A 13 4.36 -19.78 -10.45
CA ALA A 13 3.10 -19.34 -9.87
C ALA A 13 2.73 -17.93 -10.38
N TRP A 14 3.70 -17.02 -10.45
CA TRP A 14 3.46 -15.69 -11.03
C TRP A 14 3.02 -15.78 -12.50
N SER A 15 3.67 -16.61 -13.34
CA SER A 15 3.25 -16.77 -14.73
C SER A 15 1.81 -17.26 -14.85
N ARG A 16 1.38 -18.22 -14.03
CA ARG A 16 -0.03 -18.68 -14.00
C ARG A 16 -0.99 -17.58 -13.56
N ILE A 17 -0.62 -16.77 -12.56
CA ILE A 17 -1.39 -15.61 -12.11
C ILE A 17 -1.56 -14.61 -13.25
N ALA A 18 -0.47 -14.24 -13.94
CA ALA A 18 -0.51 -13.27 -15.03
C ALA A 18 -1.39 -13.75 -16.20
N ILE A 19 -1.29 -15.04 -16.57
CA ILE A 19 -2.15 -15.67 -17.58
C ILE A 19 -3.62 -15.62 -17.15
N ARG A 20 -3.94 -16.00 -15.92
CA ARG A 20 -5.31 -15.99 -15.39
C ARG A 20 -5.89 -14.58 -15.30
N ALA A 21 -5.06 -13.60 -14.97
CA ALA A 21 -5.43 -12.18 -14.92
C ALA A 21 -5.49 -11.52 -16.31
N GLU A 22 -5.16 -12.23 -17.37
CA GLU A 22 -5.08 -11.70 -18.75
C GLU A 22 -4.22 -10.44 -18.83
N THR A 23 -3.01 -10.48 -18.26
CA THR A 23 -2.12 -9.33 -18.20
C THR A 23 -0.66 -9.69 -18.49
N ALA A 24 0.18 -8.68 -18.67
CA ALA A 24 1.61 -8.87 -18.83
C ALA A 24 2.25 -9.39 -17.53
N GLU A 25 3.33 -10.15 -17.66
CA GLU A 25 4.13 -10.61 -16.50
C GLU A 25 5.00 -9.51 -15.90
N THR A 26 5.21 -8.41 -16.63
CA THR A 26 6.12 -7.32 -16.22
C THR A 26 5.43 -5.97 -16.33
N PHE A 27 5.58 -5.17 -15.30
CA PHE A 27 5.07 -3.81 -15.21
C PHE A 27 6.23 -2.83 -15.00
N VAL A 28 6.16 -1.68 -15.64
CA VAL A 28 7.10 -0.58 -15.43
C VAL A 28 6.55 0.33 -14.32
N GLY A 29 7.37 0.65 -13.33
CA GLY A 29 6.95 1.54 -12.24
C GLY A 29 6.66 2.96 -12.73
N LEU A 30 5.76 3.66 -12.04
CA LEU A 30 5.37 5.05 -12.31
C LEU A 30 4.70 5.28 -13.68
N LEU A 31 4.27 4.22 -14.37
CA LEU A 31 3.36 4.32 -15.50
C LEU A 31 1.90 4.12 -15.04
N TYR A 32 1.01 4.77 -15.79
CA TYR A 32 -0.43 4.55 -15.60
C TYR A 32 -0.83 3.17 -16.12
N TYR A 33 -1.62 2.47 -15.34
CA TYR A 33 -2.29 1.21 -15.68
C TYR A 33 -3.74 1.29 -15.24
N ASP A 34 -4.63 0.64 -15.99
CA ASP A 34 -6.03 0.51 -15.60
C ASP A 34 -6.15 -0.20 -14.24
N ASP A 35 -6.98 0.34 -13.36
CA ASP A 35 -7.20 -0.21 -12.02
C ASP A 35 -7.75 -1.64 -12.05
N GLU A 36 -8.50 -2.00 -13.09
CA GLU A 36 -9.03 -3.33 -13.33
C GLU A 36 -7.93 -4.40 -13.38
N ILE A 37 -6.74 -4.05 -13.88
CA ILE A 37 -5.56 -4.94 -13.86
C ILE A 37 -5.20 -5.34 -12.42
N THR A 38 -5.26 -4.39 -11.50
CA THR A 38 -4.97 -4.67 -10.09
C THR A 38 -5.97 -5.66 -9.49
N TYR A 39 -7.26 -5.45 -9.73
CA TYR A 39 -8.31 -6.33 -9.21
C TYR A 39 -8.23 -7.73 -9.81
N ARG A 40 -8.00 -7.86 -11.11
CA ARG A 40 -7.79 -9.15 -11.77
C ARG A 40 -6.56 -9.90 -11.24
N LEU A 41 -5.45 -9.18 -11.03
CA LEU A 41 -4.24 -9.77 -10.45
C LEU A 41 -4.45 -10.25 -9.01
N VAL A 42 -5.17 -9.49 -8.19
CA VAL A 42 -5.49 -9.91 -6.81
C VAL A 42 -6.39 -11.14 -6.81
N ALA A 43 -7.45 -11.16 -7.62
CA ALA A 43 -8.35 -12.30 -7.74
C ALA A 43 -7.63 -13.55 -8.25
N ALA A 44 -6.79 -13.41 -9.28
CA ALA A 44 -6.01 -14.52 -9.83
C ALA A 44 -4.98 -15.05 -8.81
N ALA A 45 -4.32 -14.17 -8.05
CA ALA A 45 -3.37 -14.55 -7.02
C ALA A 45 -4.06 -15.25 -5.84
N SER A 46 -5.22 -14.75 -5.41
CA SER A 46 -6.04 -15.39 -4.37
C SER A 46 -6.41 -16.82 -4.74
N ALA A 47 -6.88 -17.04 -5.97
CA ALA A 47 -7.25 -18.36 -6.46
C ALA A 47 -6.03 -19.29 -6.66
N GLU A 48 -4.88 -18.78 -7.08
CA GLU A 48 -3.67 -19.58 -7.32
C GLU A 48 -2.97 -19.99 -6.01
N LEU A 49 -3.00 -19.10 -5.00
CA LEU A 49 -2.29 -19.30 -3.73
C LEU A 49 -3.21 -19.84 -2.62
N ASP A 50 -4.50 -20.06 -2.93
CA ASP A 50 -5.53 -20.43 -1.93
C ASP A 50 -5.49 -19.53 -0.69
N THR A 51 -5.40 -18.23 -0.90
CA THR A 51 -5.25 -17.22 0.14
C THR A 51 -6.29 -16.12 -0.05
N PRO A 52 -7.03 -15.69 0.98
CA PRO A 52 -7.99 -14.61 0.88
C PRO A 52 -7.38 -13.33 0.27
N ALA A 53 -8.15 -12.65 -0.59
CA ALA A 53 -7.67 -11.45 -1.28
C ALA A 53 -7.22 -10.34 -0.32
N GLU A 54 -7.90 -10.20 0.82
CA GLU A 54 -7.55 -9.22 1.85
C GLU A 54 -6.20 -9.51 2.52
N ASP A 55 -5.88 -10.79 2.78
CA ASP A 55 -4.60 -11.21 3.35
C ASP A 55 -3.46 -10.97 2.36
N LEU A 56 -3.69 -11.24 1.07
CA LEU A 56 -2.73 -10.95 0.00
C LEU A 56 -2.49 -9.45 -0.15
N LEU A 57 -3.54 -8.65 -0.10
CA LEU A 57 -3.42 -7.19 -0.17
C LEU A 57 -2.63 -6.65 1.01
N ARG A 58 -2.92 -7.12 2.24
CA ARG A 58 -2.18 -6.73 3.44
C ARG A 58 -0.70 -7.13 3.35
N ALA A 59 -0.42 -8.39 3.01
CA ALA A 59 0.95 -8.87 2.81
C ALA A 59 1.69 -8.08 1.72
N PHE A 60 0.99 -7.71 0.63
CA PHE A 60 1.57 -6.90 -0.43
C PHE A 60 1.86 -5.46 0.03
N GLY A 61 0.98 -4.84 0.80
CA GLY A 61 1.21 -3.52 1.38
C GLY A 61 2.45 -3.50 2.28
N GLN A 62 2.53 -4.46 3.21
CA GLN A 62 3.66 -4.62 4.12
C GLN A 62 4.98 -4.87 3.37
N TYR A 63 4.98 -5.78 2.39
CA TYR A 63 6.13 -6.05 1.55
C TYR A 63 6.57 -4.81 0.75
N TRP A 64 5.59 -4.03 0.26
CA TRP A 64 5.90 -2.84 -0.53
C TRP A 64 6.63 -1.78 0.30
N SER A 65 6.10 -1.41 1.47
CA SER A 65 6.69 -0.36 2.31
C SER A 65 7.97 -0.79 3.02
N SER A 66 8.10 -2.08 3.39
CA SER A 66 9.31 -2.58 4.09
C SER A 66 10.45 -2.98 3.14
N ARG A 67 10.18 -3.27 1.86
CA ARG A 67 11.16 -3.78 0.90
C ARG A 67 11.21 -2.98 -0.41
N VAL A 68 10.11 -2.96 -1.16
CA VAL A 68 10.10 -2.38 -2.52
C VAL A 68 10.33 -0.87 -2.49
N GLY A 69 9.66 -0.17 -1.59
CA GLY A 69 9.79 1.28 -1.42
C GLY A 69 11.23 1.68 -1.08
N PRO A 70 11.85 1.15 -0.01
CA PRO A 70 13.22 1.49 0.38
C PRO A 70 14.27 1.13 -0.68
N GLU A 71 14.10 0.03 -1.41
CA GLU A 71 15.05 -0.39 -2.42
C GLU A 71 15.01 0.47 -3.69
N ASN A 72 13.80 0.89 -4.12
CA ASN A 72 13.63 1.59 -5.41
C ASN A 72 13.40 3.11 -5.25
N TYR A 73 12.98 3.58 -4.08
CA TYR A 73 12.57 4.97 -3.83
C TYR A 73 13.21 5.54 -2.57
N ARG A 74 14.41 5.09 -2.23
CA ARG A 74 15.14 5.47 -0.99
C ARG A 74 15.21 6.97 -0.76
N ASP A 75 15.58 7.73 -1.79
CA ASP A 75 15.77 9.18 -1.67
C ASP A 75 14.44 9.90 -1.44
N ILE A 76 13.37 9.43 -2.09
CA ILE A 76 12.02 9.97 -1.92
C ILE A 76 11.53 9.69 -0.48
N LEU A 77 11.66 8.44 -0.02
CA LEU A 77 11.26 8.06 1.34
C LEU A 77 12.09 8.77 2.40
N GLY A 78 13.41 8.84 2.23
CA GLY A 78 14.31 9.55 3.15
C GLY A 78 14.01 11.05 3.25
N ALA A 79 13.61 11.67 2.14
CA ALA A 79 13.17 13.07 2.13
C ALA A 79 11.76 13.27 2.71
N THR A 80 10.96 12.20 2.84
CA THR A 80 9.62 12.25 3.43
C THR A 80 9.67 12.19 4.94
N GLY A 81 10.59 11.42 5.52
CA GLY A 81 10.73 11.32 6.97
C GLY A 81 11.69 10.21 7.40
N THR A 82 12.02 10.20 8.69
CA THR A 82 12.93 9.25 9.32
C THR A 82 12.27 8.41 10.41
N SER A 83 10.95 8.46 10.52
CA SER A 83 10.14 7.67 11.44
C SER A 83 8.74 7.46 10.87
N VAL A 84 8.00 6.49 11.42
CA VAL A 84 6.61 6.24 11.05
C VAL A 84 5.78 7.53 11.09
N MET A 85 5.85 8.28 12.19
CA MET A 85 5.13 9.54 12.40
C MET A 85 5.45 10.59 11.33
N THR A 86 6.74 10.82 11.07
CA THR A 86 7.17 11.88 10.13
C THR A 86 6.84 11.51 8.69
N VAL A 87 6.94 10.23 8.32
CA VAL A 87 6.53 9.78 6.98
C VAL A 87 5.03 9.94 6.79
N GLN A 88 4.22 9.55 7.77
CA GLN A 88 2.77 9.69 7.69
C GLN A 88 2.35 11.16 7.58
N ALA A 89 2.93 12.04 8.39
CA ALA A 89 2.63 13.47 8.36
C ALA A 89 2.99 14.14 7.00
N ASN A 90 3.97 13.59 6.28
CA ASN A 90 4.46 14.16 5.02
C ASN A 90 4.03 13.38 3.78
N MET A 91 3.19 12.36 3.91
CA MET A 91 2.80 11.48 2.80
C MET A 91 2.16 12.24 1.65
N ASP A 92 1.24 13.16 1.93
CA ASP A 92 0.58 13.97 0.91
C ASP A 92 1.55 14.91 0.19
N VAL A 93 2.54 15.46 0.90
CA VAL A 93 3.59 16.29 0.30
C VAL A 93 4.45 15.45 -0.65
N MET A 94 4.78 14.23 -0.26
CA MET A 94 5.50 13.29 -1.12
C MET A 94 4.69 12.95 -2.38
N HIS A 95 3.41 12.60 -2.23
CA HIS A 95 2.52 12.27 -3.35
C HIS A 95 2.35 13.46 -4.31
N ALA A 96 2.22 14.68 -3.80
CA ALA A 96 2.14 15.89 -4.63
C ALA A 96 3.43 16.09 -5.45
N ARG A 97 4.61 15.81 -4.89
CA ARG A 97 5.88 15.86 -5.64
C ARG A 97 5.93 14.81 -6.74
N ILE A 98 5.48 13.58 -6.49
CA ILE A 98 5.41 12.53 -7.49
C ILE A 98 4.44 12.93 -8.61
N GLN A 99 3.26 13.46 -8.28
CA GLN A 99 2.27 13.89 -9.25
C GLN A 99 2.79 15.05 -10.13
N ASN A 100 3.58 15.96 -9.59
CA ASN A 100 4.21 17.02 -10.40
C ASN A 100 5.18 16.47 -11.44
N LEU A 101 5.86 15.36 -11.16
CA LEU A 101 6.78 14.70 -12.09
C LEU A 101 6.05 13.76 -13.07
N TYR A 102 4.93 13.19 -12.64
CA TYR A 102 4.11 12.22 -13.37
C TYR A 102 2.63 12.64 -13.34
N PRO A 103 2.21 13.63 -14.14
CA PRO A 103 0.87 14.23 -14.04
C PRO A 103 -0.29 13.25 -14.30
N GLU A 104 -0.02 12.14 -15.00
CA GLU A 104 -1.03 11.11 -15.28
C GLU A 104 -1.34 10.22 -14.06
N LEU A 105 -0.47 10.23 -13.05
CA LEU A 105 -0.70 9.49 -11.82
C LEU A 105 -1.68 10.25 -10.91
N VAL A 106 -2.65 9.54 -10.38
CA VAL A 106 -3.57 10.03 -9.37
C VAL A 106 -3.30 9.30 -8.06
N PRO A 107 -2.31 9.76 -7.27
CA PRO A 107 -1.99 9.12 -6.00
C PRO A 107 -3.13 9.32 -4.99
N PRO A 108 -3.27 8.41 -4.02
CA PRO A 108 -4.18 8.62 -2.91
C PRO A 108 -3.69 9.74 -1.99
N SER A 109 -4.60 10.29 -1.17
CA SER A 109 -4.26 11.20 -0.08
C SER A 109 -4.26 10.45 1.26
N PHE A 110 -3.27 10.79 2.09
CA PHE A 110 -3.12 10.30 3.46
C PHE A 110 -2.97 11.50 4.39
N SER A 111 -3.93 11.77 5.24
CA SER A 111 -3.83 12.86 6.20
C SER A 111 -3.97 12.37 7.63
N VAL A 112 -3.12 12.90 8.52
CA VAL A 112 -3.25 12.66 9.96
C VAL A 112 -4.35 13.59 10.47
N SER A 113 -5.46 13.02 10.95
CA SER A 113 -6.62 13.79 11.41
C SER A 113 -6.65 14.00 12.91
N ASP A 114 -5.98 13.13 13.66
CA ASP A 114 -5.91 13.23 15.13
C ASP A 114 -4.66 12.50 15.65
N THR A 115 -4.25 12.84 16.87
CA THR A 115 -3.18 12.18 17.60
C THR A 115 -3.68 11.76 18.99
N PHE A 116 -3.26 10.59 19.43
CA PHE A 116 -3.56 10.07 20.76
C PHE A 116 -2.29 9.50 21.40
N ASP A 117 -2.35 9.12 22.66
CA ASP A 117 -1.19 8.54 23.36
C ASP A 117 -0.72 7.25 22.65
N GLY A 118 0.50 7.32 22.14
CA GLY A 118 1.14 6.23 21.40
C GLY A 118 0.67 6.04 19.95
N GLY A 119 -0.06 7.00 19.33
CA GLY A 119 -0.50 6.78 17.95
C GLY A 119 -1.16 7.96 17.25
N ILE A 120 -1.66 7.67 16.06
CA ILE A 120 -2.32 8.63 15.16
C ILE A 120 -3.56 8.04 14.50
N MET A 121 -4.48 8.91 14.10
CA MET A 121 -5.58 8.59 13.20
C MET A 121 -5.21 9.03 11.79
N VAL A 122 -5.33 8.13 10.82
CA VAL A 122 -5.01 8.38 9.42
C VAL A 122 -6.28 8.27 8.57
N GLU A 123 -6.59 9.34 7.85
CA GLU A 123 -7.62 9.36 6.82
C GLU A 123 -6.99 9.02 5.47
N TYR A 124 -7.60 8.07 4.77
CA TYR A 124 -7.18 7.64 3.44
C TYR A 124 -8.27 7.93 2.42
N ARG A 125 -7.94 8.70 1.40
CA ARG A 125 -8.81 9.03 0.29
C ARG A 125 -8.25 8.48 -1.01
N SER A 126 -9.05 7.71 -1.74
CA SER A 126 -8.68 7.15 -3.04
C SER A 126 -9.94 6.97 -3.89
N HIS A 127 -9.79 7.09 -5.21
CA HIS A 127 -10.85 6.67 -6.14
C HIS A 127 -10.98 5.14 -6.23
N ARG A 128 -9.94 4.40 -5.84
CA ARG A 128 -9.95 2.93 -5.80
C ARG A 128 -10.70 2.42 -4.59
N GLU A 129 -11.51 1.39 -4.81
CA GLU A 129 -12.24 0.71 -3.74
C GLU A 129 -11.56 -0.59 -3.33
N GLY A 130 -11.88 -1.09 -2.13
CA GLY A 130 -11.41 -2.41 -1.66
C GLY A 130 -9.92 -2.50 -1.30
N LEU A 131 -9.18 -1.37 -1.28
CA LEU A 131 -7.75 -1.37 -0.97
C LEU A 131 -7.41 -1.13 0.52
N ALA A 132 -8.41 -1.09 1.41
CA ALA A 132 -8.17 -0.91 2.85
C ALA A 132 -7.19 -1.95 3.43
N PRO A 133 -7.26 -3.25 3.11
CA PRO A 133 -6.28 -4.22 3.60
C PRO A 133 -4.86 -3.93 3.12
N PHE A 134 -4.69 -3.45 1.88
CA PHE A 134 -3.39 -3.01 1.37
C PHE A 134 -2.84 -1.82 2.18
N VAL A 135 -3.70 -0.86 2.53
CA VAL A 135 -3.31 0.30 3.35
C VAL A 135 -2.91 -0.13 4.76
N VAL A 136 -3.64 -1.06 5.38
CA VAL A 136 -3.23 -1.66 6.67
C VAL A 136 -1.81 -2.20 6.59
N GLY A 137 -1.55 -3.06 5.61
CA GLY A 137 -0.20 -3.63 5.42
C GLY A 137 0.87 -2.58 5.13
N LEU A 138 0.53 -1.54 4.34
CA LEU A 138 1.45 -0.45 3.99
C LEU A 138 1.89 0.33 5.23
N LEU A 139 0.96 0.63 6.13
CA LEU A 139 1.20 1.34 7.39
C LEU A 139 2.00 0.47 8.38
N GLU A 140 1.69 -0.82 8.49
CA GLU A 140 2.46 -1.78 9.31
C GLU A 140 3.88 -1.96 8.80
N GLY A 141 4.06 -2.08 7.49
CA GLY A 141 5.38 -2.21 6.88
C GLY A 141 6.27 -0.95 7.00
N LEU A 142 5.71 0.23 7.25
CA LEU A 142 6.48 1.38 7.68
C LEU A 142 7.05 1.18 9.09
N GLY A 143 6.29 0.52 9.97
CA GLY A 143 6.79 0.09 11.28
C GLY A 143 8.01 -0.83 11.14
N ASP A 144 7.93 -1.82 10.28
CA ASP A 144 9.05 -2.74 9.97
C ASP A 144 10.26 -1.98 9.42
N LEU A 145 10.02 -1.01 8.52
CA LEU A 145 11.10 -0.22 7.91
C LEU A 145 11.88 0.61 8.94
N TYR A 146 11.19 1.14 9.94
CA TYR A 146 11.80 2.00 10.98
C TYR A 146 12.06 1.27 12.30
N ASP A 147 11.97 -0.07 12.30
CA ASP A 147 12.19 -0.90 13.50
C ASP A 147 11.32 -0.41 14.68
N THR A 148 10.09 -0.05 14.38
CA THR A 148 9.13 0.52 15.33
C THR A 148 7.86 -0.35 15.32
N PRO A 149 7.54 -1.06 16.41
CA PRO A 149 6.30 -1.85 16.49
C PRO A 149 5.09 -0.99 16.13
N THR A 150 4.33 -1.43 15.12
CA THR A 150 3.20 -0.66 14.61
C THR A 150 2.03 -1.61 14.38
N THR A 151 0.89 -1.29 14.98
CA THR A 151 -0.36 -2.04 14.78
C THR A 151 -1.40 -1.12 14.17
N VAL A 152 -2.10 -1.62 13.15
CA VAL A 152 -3.09 -0.84 12.41
C VAL A 152 -4.47 -1.49 12.51
N THR A 153 -5.45 -0.70 12.92
CA THR A 153 -6.86 -1.09 12.95
C THR A 153 -7.62 -0.29 11.88
N TYR A 154 -8.39 -0.98 11.03
CA TYR A 154 -9.33 -0.35 10.13
C TYR A 154 -10.58 0.04 10.91
N GLU A 155 -10.64 1.30 11.35
CA GLU A 155 -11.67 1.79 12.27
C GLU A 155 -13.03 1.99 11.59
N ARG A 156 -13.02 2.57 10.39
CA ARG A 156 -14.25 2.93 9.70
C ARG A 156 -14.07 3.00 8.18
N PRO A 157 -14.94 2.31 7.42
CA PRO A 157 -14.97 2.43 5.97
C PRO A 157 -15.52 3.80 5.54
N ARG A 158 -15.13 4.22 4.33
CA ARG A 158 -15.70 5.39 3.67
C ARG A 158 -17.21 5.23 3.45
N SER A 159 -17.92 6.35 3.44
CA SER A 159 -19.35 6.44 3.15
C SER A 159 -19.65 7.71 2.35
N THR A 160 -20.89 7.90 1.95
CA THR A 160 -21.35 9.16 1.31
C THR A 160 -21.18 10.39 2.20
N GLU A 161 -21.33 10.23 3.51
CA GLU A 161 -21.17 11.31 4.49
C GLU A 161 -19.71 11.54 4.86
N GLN A 162 -18.87 10.50 4.72
CA GLN A 162 -17.45 10.51 5.03
C GLN A 162 -16.67 9.86 3.89
N PRO A 163 -16.16 10.64 2.93
CA PRO A 163 -15.52 10.10 1.72
C PRO A 163 -14.07 9.66 1.94
N PHE A 164 -13.77 9.05 3.07
CA PHE A 164 -12.45 8.50 3.42
C PHE A 164 -12.56 7.27 4.32
N ASP A 165 -11.60 6.40 4.20
CA ASP A 165 -11.38 5.30 5.12
C ASP A 165 -10.56 5.81 6.32
N LEU A 166 -10.89 5.36 7.54
CA LEU A 166 -10.21 5.79 8.75
C LEU A 166 -9.43 4.62 9.36
N PHE A 167 -8.17 4.87 9.66
CA PHE A 167 -7.28 3.90 10.28
C PHE A 167 -6.73 4.45 11.60
N ARG A 168 -6.71 3.61 12.62
CA ARG A 168 -5.98 3.83 13.87
C ARG A 168 -4.60 3.20 13.75
N VAL A 169 -3.55 3.97 13.92
CA VAL A 169 -2.16 3.51 13.87
C VAL A 169 -1.55 3.65 15.25
N GLN A 170 -1.36 2.55 15.96
CA GLN A 170 -0.67 2.49 17.24
C GLN A 170 0.82 2.30 16.99
N ILE A 171 1.68 3.15 17.57
CA ILE A 171 3.11 3.23 17.32
C ILE A 171 3.85 3.07 18.64
N GLY A 172 4.67 2.04 18.71
CA GLY A 172 5.38 1.69 19.93
C GLY A 172 4.46 1.05 20.98
N GLY A 173 4.76 -0.13 21.41
CA GLY A 173 4.11 -0.87 22.50
C GLY A 173 5.18 -1.34 23.47
#